data_3349b90508e3c567f4f7a0c5ee11e9fb
#
_entry.id   3349b90508e3c567f4f7a0c5ee11e9fb
#
_cell.length_a   1.000
_cell.length_b   1.000
_cell.length_c   1.000
_cell.angle_alpha   90.00
_cell.angle_beta   90.00
_cell.angle_gamma   90.00
#
_symmetry.space_group_name_H-M   'P 1'
#
loop_
_entity.id
_entity.type
_entity.pdbx_description
1 polymer ?
#
loop_
_entity_poly.entity_id
_entity_poly.type
_entity_poly.pdbx_seq_one_letter_code
_entity_poly.pdbx_strand_id
1 'polypeptide(L)'
;MPRSKGRRKEKTANFAGIPRWVIDTPAYKSLDGSAIKLLVLLAYQYKGKNNGDLTITHSVLKEYFKSNTTMYRARDELYKKGFIDFNAYGGKSFDGRKMSSLYALTWASVDDFIKLKKNCYRLTHLAIGKEPTVYFVKGGHPNPKNTKQKKAQYKKDVKKANVKHEKN
;
A
#
# COMPACT_ATOMS: atom_id res chain seq x y z
N MET A 1 -1.88 -15.22 -52.09
CA MET A 1 -1.60 -15.43 -50.67
C MET A 1 -2.34 -14.38 -49.87
N PRO A 2 -3.36 -14.70 -49.03
CA PRO A 2 -4.06 -13.71 -48.26
C PRO A 2 -3.19 -13.18 -47.11
N ARG A 3 -2.99 -11.86 -47.07
CA ARG A 3 -2.31 -11.17 -45.95
C ARG A 3 -3.08 -11.43 -44.65
N SER A 4 -2.42 -12.02 -43.66
CA SER A 4 -2.96 -12.13 -42.29
C SER A 4 -3.27 -10.75 -41.75
N LYS A 5 -4.55 -10.48 -41.51
CA LYS A 5 -4.99 -9.28 -40.80
C LYS A 5 -4.29 -9.28 -39.44
N GLY A 6 -3.37 -8.33 -39.23
CA GLY A 6 -2.67 -8.14 -37.96
C GLY A 6 -3.70 -8.10 -36.83
N ARG A 7 -3.48 -8.96 -35.83
CA ARG A 7 -4.26 -9.00 -34.61
C ARG A 7 -4.33 -7.59 -34.05
N ARG A 8 -5.50 -6.97 -34.10
CA ARG A 8 -5.75 -5.68 -33.41
C ARG A 8 -5.23 -5.85 -31.99
N LYS A 9 -4.22 -5.07 -31.58
CA LYS A 9 -3.83 -4.98 -30.18
C LYS A 9 -5.09 -4.52 -29.42
N GLU A 10 -5.76 -5.46 -28.77
CA GLU A 10 -6.79 -5.11 -27.81
C GLU A 10 -6.14 -4.13 -26.85
N LYS A 11 -6.77 -2.95 -26.68
CA LYS A 11 -6.37 -2.03 -25.61
C LYS A 11 -6.40 -2.86 -24.34
N THR A 12 -5.25 -3.11 -23.74
CA THR A 12 -5.14 -3.87 -22.50
C THR A 12 -6.12 -3.24 -21.52
N ALA A 13 -7.22 -3.95 -21.25
CA ALA A 13 -8.22 -3.48 -20.32
C ALA A 13 -7.52 -3.23 -18.97
N ASN A 14 -7.83 -2.09 -18.33
CA ASN A 14 -7.35 -1.82 -16.99
C ASN A 14 -7.84 -2.96 -16.08
N PHE A 15 -6.94 -3.73 -15.50
CA PHE A 15 -7.26 -4.82 -14.60
C PHE A 15 -6.53 -4.66 -13.26
N ALA A 16 -7.17 -5.13 -12.20
CA ALA A 16 -6.53 -5.26 -10.90
C ALA A 16 -5.80 -6.61 -10.87
N GLY A 17 -4.47 -6.60 -10.90
CA GLY A 17 -3.67 -7.82 -11.01
C GLY A 17 -3.05 -8.23 -9.68
N ILE A 18 -3.35 -9.47 -9.25
CA ILE A 18 -2.57 -10.17 -8.23
C ILE A 18 -1.80 -11.27 -8.97
N PRO A 19 -0.46 -11.32 -8.85
CA PRO A 19 0.32 -12.36 -9.52
C PRO A 19 -0.12 -13.77 -9.07
N ARG A 20 -0.16 -14.73 -10.01
CA ARG A 20 -0.56 -16.10 -9.71
C ARG A 20 0.25 -16.73 -8.58
N TRP A 21 1.57 -16.53 -8.60
CA TRP A 21 2.46 -17.06 -7.56
C TRP A 21 2.15 -16.50 -6.14
N VAL A 22 1.54 -15.30 -6.02
CA VAL A 22 1.04 -14.77 -4.74
C VAL A 22 -0.18 -15.56 -4.27
N ILE A 23 -1.11 -15.84 -5.19
CA ILE A 23 -2.35 -16.58 -4.91
C ILE A 23 -2.04 -18.03 -4.50
N ASP A 24 -1.02 -18.63 -5.07
CA ASP A 24 -0.63 -20.02 -4.80
C ASP A 24 0.00 -20.22 -3.42
N THR A 25 0.37 -19.14 -2.72
CA THR A 25 1.01 -19.24 -1.40
C THR A 25 0.05 -19.75 -0.31
N PRO A 26 0.54 -20.55 0.66
CA PRO A 26 -0.26 -20.92 1.83
C PRO A 26 -0.77 -19.72 2.62
N ALA A 27 0.02 -18.64 2.68
CA ALA A 27 -0.39 -17.41 3.34
C ALA A 27 -1.65 -16.81 2.71
N TYR A 28 -1.73 -16.75 1.37
CA TYR A 28 -2.93 -16.26 0.67
C TYR A 28 -4.14 -17.17 0.90
N LYS A 29 -3.96 -18.49 0.80
CA LYS A 29 -5.02 -19.47 0.99
C LYS A 29 -5.62 -19.41 2.41
N SER A 30 -4.88 -18.92 3.38
CA SER A 30 -5.30 -18.75 4.77
C SER A 30 -5.94 -17.37 5.07
N LEU A 31 -6.07 -16.47 4.09
CA LEU A 31 -6.68 -15.16 4.28
C LEU A 31 -8.19 -15.27 4.48
N ASP A 32 -8.72 -14.43 5.38
CA ASP A 32 -10.16 -14.22 5.48
C ASP A 32 -10.70 -13.51 4.21
N GLY A 33 -11.96 -13.78 3.87
CA GLY A 33 -12.61 -13.20 2.70
C GLY A 33 -12.58 -11.67 2.67
N SER A 34 -12.68 -11.03 3.83
CA SER A 34 -12.55 -9.58 3.97
C SER A 34 -11.14 -9.08 3.64
N ALA A 35 -10.11 -9.86 3.98
CA ALA A 35 -8.71 -9.54 3.68
C ALA A 35 -8.43 -9.73 2.18
N ILE A 36 -8.93 -10.81 1.57
CA ILE A 36 -8.84 -11.01 0.12
C ILE A 36 -9.51 -9.86 -0.62
N LYS A 37 -10.74 -9.49 -0.23
CA LYS A 37 -11.47 -8.34 -0.80
C LYS A 37 -10.64 -7.06 -0.72
N LEU A 38 -10.05 -6.76 0.44
CA LEU A 38 -9.22 -5.58 0.61
C LEU A 38 -7.95 -5.63 -0.26
N LEU A 39 -7.32 -6.80 -0.38
CA LEU A 39 -6.13 -7.00 -1.20
C LEU A 39 -6.42 -6.74 -2.69
N VAL A 40 -7.56 -7.22 -3.20
CA VAL A 40 -8.02 -6.94 -4.57
C VAL A 40 -8.24 -5.43 -4.78
N LEU A 41 -8.83 -4.73 -3.79
CA LEU A 41 -9.05 -3.28 -3.88
C LEU A 41 -7.75 -2.48 -3.86
N LEU A 42 -6.73 -2.95 -3.13
CA LEU A 42 -5.39 -2.36 -3.16
C LEU A 42 -4.69 -2.63 -4.51
N ALA A 43 -4.82 -3.84 -5.05
CA ALA A 43 -4.33 -4.15 -6.39
C ALA A 43 -5.04 -3.31 -7.46
N TYR A 44 -6.33 -3.01 -7.29
CA TYR A 44 -7.07 -2.08 -8.16
C TYR A 44 -6.54 -0.64 -8.08
N GLN A 45 -6.14 -0.17 -6.89
CA GLN A 45 -5.52 1.15 -6.74
C GLN A 45 -4.12 1.21 -7.35
N TYR A 46 -3.42 0.08 -7.42
CA TYR A 46 -2.06 0.00 -7.97
C TYR A 46 -2.07 0.11 -9.50
N LYS A 47 -1.43 1.14 -10.03
CA LYS A 47 -1.37 1.46 -11.48
C LYS A 47 0.01 1.20 -12.07
N GLY A 48 0.84 0.38 -11.43
CA GLY A 48 2.19 0.05 -11.90
C GLY A 48 3.28 1.07 -11.54
N LYS A 49 2.93 2.26 -11.05
CA LYS A 49 3.88 3.34 -10.71
C LYS A 49 3.50 4.10 -9.44
N ASN A 50 2.68 3.53 -8.58
CA ASN A 50 2.21 4.18 -7.35
C ASN A 50 2.19 3.22 -6.17
N ASN A 51 3.06 2.21 -6.15
CA ASN A 51 3.21 1.36 -4.99
C ASN A 51 3.84 2.16 -3.85
N GLY A 52 3.16 2.23 -2.74
CA GLY A 52 3.50 3.11 -1.61
C GLY A 52 2.56 4.30 -1.44
N ASP A 53 1.69 4.61 -2.43
CA ASP A 53 0.63 5.62 -2.33
C ASP A 53 -0.78 5.00 -2.24
N LEU A 54 -0.88 3.75 -1.81
CA LEU A 54 -2.16 3.06 -1.67
C LEU A 54 -2.81 3.43 -0.35
N THR A 55 -4.14 3.59 -0.33
CA THR A 55 -4.88 4.07 0.84
C THR A 55 -5.95 3.09 1.30
N ILE A 56 -6.11 2.96 2.63
CA ILE A 56 -7.18 2.20 3.26
C ILE A 56 -7.95 3.17 4.15
N THR A 57 -8.89 3.89 3.55
CA THR A 57 -9.76 4.84 4.27
C THR A 57 -11.22 4.53 3.99
N HIS A 58 -12.07 4.78 4.96
CA HIS A 58 -13.50 4.56 4.78
C HIS A 58 -14.07 5.39 3.63
N SER A 59 -13.63 6.63 3.45
CA SER A 59 -14.09 7.48 2.36
C SER A 59 -13.84 6.90 0.96
N VAL A 60 -12.74 6.13 0.80
CA VAL A 60 -12.37 5.49 -0.48
C VAL A 60 -13.06 4.13 -0.62
N LEU A 61 -13.30 3.42 0.49
CA LEU A 61 -13.72 2.02 0.49
C LEU A 61 -15.15 1.81 1.02
N LYS A 62 -15.92 2.87 1.27
CA LYS A 62 -17.27 2.81 1.86
C LYS A 62 -18.27 1.95 1.09
N GLU A 63 -18.14 1.91 -0.24
CA GLU A 63 -19.00 1.09 -1.10
C GLU A 63 -18.72 -0.40 -0.97
N TYR A 64 -17.49 -0.73 -0.57
CA TYR A 64 -17.03 -2.11 -0.44
C TYR A 64 -17.08 -2.62 1.00
N PHE A 65 -16.87 -1.74 1.99
CA PHE A 65 -16.89 -2.07 3.41
C PHE A 65 -17.91 -1.22 4.16
N LYS A 66 -18.98 -1.87 4.61
CA LYS A 66 -20.01 -1.21 5.46
C LYS A 66 -19.48 -0.85 6.84
N SER A 67 -18.51 -1.64 7.37
CA SER A 67 -17.96 -1.47 8.71
C SER A 67 -16.48 -1.10 8.66
N ASN A 68 -16.11 -0.02 9.34
CA ASN A 68 -14.72 0.37 9.56
C ASN A 68 -13.93 -0.71 10.31
N THR A 69 -14.55 -1.34 11.30
CA THR A 69 -13.91 -2.39 12.10
C THR A 69 -13.49 -3.57 11.23
N THR A 70 -14.38 -4.04 10.34
CA THR A 70 -14.08 -5.13 9.40
C THR A 70 -12.95 -4.73 8.44
N MET A 71 -12.99 -3.51 7.90
CA MET A 71 -11.96 -3.00 7.00
C MET A 71 -10.58 -2.94 7.69
N TYR A 72 -10.52 -2.45 8.93
CA TYR A 72 -9.26 -2.36 9.67
C TYR A 72 -8.76 -3.74 10.15
N ARG A 73 -9.65 -4.68 10.48
CA ARG A 73 -9.25 -6.07 10.76
C ARG A 73 -8.62 -6.71 9.53
N ALA A 74 -9.24 -6.56 8.36
CA ALA A 74 -8.69 -7.03 7.09
C ALA A 74 -7.31 -6.43 6.81
N ARG A 75 -7.12 -5.12 7.02
CA ARG A 75 -5.82 -4.45 6.91
C ARG A 75 -4.78 -5.07 7.86
N ASP A 76 -5.15 -5.26 9.12
CA ASP A 76 -4.23 -5.77 10.14
C ASP A 76 -3.82 -7.22 9.84
N GLU A 77 -4.74 -8.01 9.29
CA GLU A 77 -4.45 -9.35 8.81
C GLU A 77 -3.48 -9.35 7.63
N LEU A 78 -3.74 -8.53 6.60
CA LEU A 78 -2.85 -8.38 5.45
C LEU A 78 -1.44 -7.92 5.87
N TYR A 79 -1.36 -6.98 6.81
CA TYR A 79 -0.09 -6.53 7.35
C TYR A 79 0.62 -7.63 8.12
N LYS A 80 -0.06 -8.31 9.05
CA LYS A 80 0.49 -9.41 9.85
C LYS A 80 1.01 -10.55 8.97
N LYS A 81 0.26 -10.93 7.94
CA LYS A 81 0.66 -11.97 6.98
C LYS A 81 1.66 -11.48 5.94
N GLY A 82 1.97 -10.18 5.91
CA GLY A 82 3.04 -9.61 5.12
C GLY A 82 2.71 -9.31 3.67
N PHE A 83 1.43 -9.18 3.29
CA PHE A 83 1.00 -8.79 1.95
C PHE A 83 1.12 -7.30 1.69
N ILE A 84 1.03 -6.50 2.74
CA ILE A 84 1.18 -5.05 2.69
C ILE A 84 2.17 -4.56 3.74
N ASP A 85 2.78 -3.41 3.48
CA ASP A 85 3.57 -2.70 4.48
C ASP A 85 3.12 -1.23 4.56
N PHE A 86 3.35 -0.60 5.72
CA PHE A 86 3.12 0.83 5.90
C PHE A 86 4.23 1.63 5.24
N ASN A 87 3.87 2.52 4.34
CA ASN A 87 4.81 3.46 3.76
C ASN A 87 4.80 4.82 4.49
N ALA A 88 3.62 5.31 4.86
CA ALA A 88 3.49 6.50 5.70
C ALA A 88 2.32 6.39 6.67
N TYR A 89 2.50 6.87 7.90
CA TYR A 89 1.42 6.90 8.88
C TYR A 89 0.55 8.15 8.70
N GLY A 90 -0.75 7.94 8.84
CA GLY A 90 -1.72 9.04 8.86
C GLY A 90 -1.59 9.90 10.12
N GLY A 91 -2.05 11.12 10.03
CA GLY A 91 -2.00 12.10 11.11
C GLY A 91 -2.57 13.44 10.69
N LYS A 92 -2.14 14.51 11.34
CA LYS A 92 -2.35 15.88 10.92
C LYS A 92 -1.10 16.38 10.22
N SER A 93 -1.25 17.03 9.06
CA SER A 93 -0.20 17.77 8.40
C SER A 93 0.12 19.06 9.17
N PHE A 94 1.22 19.76 8.83
CA PHE A 94 1.58 21.05 9.41
C PHE A 94 0.45 22.10 9.25
N ASP A 95 -0.23 22.10 8.11
CA ASP A 95 -1.39 22.93 7.80
C ASP A 95 -2.72 22.47 8.45
N GLY A 96 -2.66 21.52 9.39
CA GLY A 96 -3.83 20.99 10.11
C GLY A 96 -4.68 19.97 9.36
N ARG A 97 -4.38 19.67 8.09
CA ARG A 97 -5.15 18.71 7.27
C ARG A 97 -4.97 17.28 7.78
N LYS A 98 -6.06 16.53 7.79
CA LYS A 98 -6.01 15.09 8.10
C LYS A 98 -5.40 14.34 6.93
N MET A 99 -4.39 13.54 7.21
CA MET A 99 -3.72 12.69 6.23
C MET A 99 -4.00 11.22 6.52
N SER A 100 -4.31 10.44 5.48
CA SER A 100 -4.48 8.99 5.59
C SER A 100 -3.13 8.26 5.68
N SER A 101 -3.10 7.07 6.25
CA SER A 101 -1.93 6.18 6.11
C SER A 101 -1.77 5.72 4.67
N LEU A 102 -0.53 5.53 4.25
CA LEU A 102 -0.16 5.00 2.95
C LEU A 102 0.45 3.62 3.08
N TYR A 103 0.17 2.77 2.10
CA TYR A 103 0.56 1.37 2.08
C TYR A 103 1.25 1.02 0.77
N ALA A 104 2.09 -0.01 0.83
CA ALA A 104 2.70 -0.65 -0.32
C ALA A 104 2.37 -2.14 -0.35
N LEU A 105 2.22 -2.68 -1.55
CA LEU A 105 2.15 -4.11 -1.82
C LEU A 105 3.56 -4.68 -1.73
N THR A 106 3.74 -5.80 -1.03
CA THR A 106 5.08 -6.35 -0.75
C THR A 106 5.67 -7.18 -1.89
N TRP A 107 4.88 -7.50 -2.90
CA TRP A 107 5.36 -8.21 -4.10
C TRP A 107 5.80 -7.28 -5.25
N ALA A 108 5.67 -5.98 -5.07
CA ALA A 108 6.12 -4.97 -6.03
C ALA A 108 7.12 -4.04 -5.37
N SER A 109 8.05 -3.48 -6.14
CA SER A 109 8.95 -2.44 -5.67
C SER A 109 8.20 -1.17 -5.28
N VAL A 110 8.76 -0.41 -4.34
CA VAL A 110 8.17 0.86 -3.91
C VAL A 110 8.51 1.95 -4.91
N ASP A 111 7.48 2.61 -5.43
CA ASP A 111 7.62 3.65 -6.43
C ASP A 111 7.89 5.03 -5.83
N ASP A 112 8.57 5.90 -6.59
CA ASP A 112 8.78 7.30 -6.24
C ASP A 112 7.55 8.15 -6.60
N PHE A 113 6.53 8.11 -5.74
CA PHE A 113 5.32 8.91 -5.94
C PHE A 113 5.48 10.38 -5.55
N ILE A 114 6.56 10.75 -4.85
CA ILE A 114 6.86 12.15 -4.48
C ILE A 114 7.06 12.99 -5.74
N LYS A 115 7.71 12.42 -6.76
CA LYS A 115 7.86 13.08 -8.08
C LYS A 115 6.53 13.25 -8.81
N LEU A 116 5.53 12.42 -8.52
CA LEU A 116 4.22 12.44 -9.16
C LEU A 116 3.26 13.46 -8.55
N LYS A 117 3.47 13.83 -7.28
CA LYS A 117 2.62 14.79 -6.54
C LYS A 117 3.46 16.00 -6.10
N LYS A 118 3.51 17.02 -6.94
CA LYS A 118 4.04 18.35 -6.55
C LYS A 118 3.38 18.75 -5.22
N ASN A 119 4.15 18.99 -4.15
CA ASN A 119 3.72 19.40 -2.81
C ASN A 119 3.31 18.28 -1.84
N CYS A 120 3.73 17.05 -2.01
CA CYS A 120 3.52 16.00 -1.01
C CYS A 120 4.75 15.85 -0.10
N TYR A 121 4.86 16.69 0.92
CA TYR A 121 5.90 16.57 1.96
C TYR A 121 5.48 15.50 2.97
N ARG A 122 5.73 14.24 2.65
CA ARG A 122 5.49 13.11 3.55
C ARG A 122 6.78 12.33 3.76
N LEU A 123 7.11 12.11 5.02
CA LEU A 123 8.15 11.15 5.35
C LEU A 123 7.63 9.74 5.07
N THR A 124 8.31 9.03 4.19
CA THR A 124 8.04 7.64 3.86
C THR A 124 9.00 6.74 4.62
N HIS A 125 8.51 5.57 5.05
CA HIS A 125 9.32 4.59 5.78
C HIS A 125 10.04 3.62 4.88
N LEU A 126 9.46 3.38 3.69
CA LEU A 126 10.03 2.46 2.74
C LEU A 126 10.94 3.21 1.79
N ALA A 127 12.11 2.65 1.54
CA ALA A 127 13.04 3.20 0.55
C ALA A 127 12.45 3.06 -0.85
N ILE A 128 12.57 4.13 -1.65
CA ILE A 128 12.18 4.12 -3.05
C ILE A 128 13.06 3.13 -3.81
N GLY A 129 12.47 2.38 -4.74
CA GLY A 129 13.16 1.34 -5.51
C GLY A 129 13.55 0.11 -4.69
N LYS A 130 13.11 0.01 -3.42
CA LYS A 130 13.37 -1.17 -2.61
C LYS A 130 12.78 -2.40 -3.29
N GLU A 131 13.60 -3.45 -3.38
CA GLU A 131 13.18 -4.76 -3.86
C GLU A 131 11.94 -5.28 -3.10
N PRO A 132 11.07 -6.05 -3.78
CA PRO A 132 9.91 -6.66 -3.14
C PRO A 132 10.30 -7.45 -1.90
N THR A 133 9.65 -7.16 -0.77
CA THR A 133 10.01 -7.78 0.52
C THR A 133 9.46 -9.18 0.68
N VAL A 134 8.35 -9.49 -0.02
CA VAL A 134 7.65 -10.78 -0.06
C VAL A 134 7.52 -11.46 1.31
N TYR A 135 7.20 -10.70 2.34
CA TYR A 135 7.12 -11.19 3.71
C TYR A 135 6.16 -12.36 3.88
N PHE A 136 5.09 -12.42 3.08
CA PHE A 136 4.10 -13.51 3.11
C PHE A 136 4.69 -14.87 2.71
N VAL A 137 5.79 -14.91 1.95
CA VAL A 137 6.53 -16.15 1.65
C VAL A 137 7.41 -16.55 2.83
N LYS A 138 7.88 -15.56 3.60
CA LYS A 138 8.81 -15.73 4.73
C LYS A 138 8.09 -15.96 6.08
N GLY A 139 6.82 -16.34 6.07
CA GLY A 139 6.04 -16.59 7.29
C GLY A 139 5.35 -15.37 7.88
N GLY A 140 5.29 -14.25 7.16
CA GLY A 140 4.60 -13.03 7.55
C GLY A 140 5.53 -11.85 7.85
N HIS A 141 4.94 -10.73 8.28
CA HIS A 141 5.69 -9.52 8.56
C HIS A 141 6.64 -9.69 9.76
N PRO A 142 7.93 -9.30 9.67
CA PRO A 142 8.93 -9.54 10.74
C PRO A 142 8.58 -8.83 12.05
N ASN A 143 7.78 -7.77 12.00
CA ASN A 143 7.34 -7.00 13.18
C ASN A 143 5.82 -6.79 13.21
N PRO A 144 5.01 -7.87 13.33
CA PRO A 144 3.56 -7.77 13.24
C PRO A 144 2.92 -6.99 14.39
N LYS A 145 3.59 -6.91 15.56
CA LYS A 145 3.07 -6.25 16.77
C LYS A 145 3.47 -4.77 16.88
N ASN A 146 4.32 -4.26 15.99
CA ASN A 146 5.05 -3.00 16.22
C ASN A 146 4.45 -1.75 15.55
N THR A 147 3.18 -1.81 15.11
CA THR A 147 2.49 -0.65 14.51
C THR A 147 2.43 0.56 15.45
N LYS A 148 2.27 0.35 16.76
CA LYS A 148 2.23 1.45 17.74
C LYS A 148 3.60 2.11 17.92
N GLN A 149 4.68 1.32 18.02
CA GLN A 149 6.05 1.83 18.18
C GLN A 149 6.55 2.51 16.90
N LYS A 150 6.31 1.93 15.73
CA LYS A 150 6.60 2.57 14.43
C LYS A 150 5.84 3.89 14.27
N LYS A 151 4.56 3.95 14.66
CA LYS A 151 3.78 5.18 14.65
C LYS A 151 4.32 6.24 15.62
N ALA A 152 4.79 5.84 16.79
CA ALA A 152 5.41 6.73 17.76
C ALA A 152 6.76 7.27 17.25
N GLN A 153 7.59 6.42 16.66
CA GLN A 153 8.85 6.83 16.05
C GLN A 153 8.62 7.80 14.90
N TYR A 154 7.70 7.49 14.00
CA TYR A 154 7.33 8.38 12.89
C TYR A 154 6.92 9.77 13.37
N LYS A 155 6.09 9.85 14.44
CA LYS A 155 5.72 11.14 15.03
C LYS A 155 6.92 11.92 15.54
N LYS A 156 7.93 11.24 16.11
CA LYS A 156 9.18 11.88 16.55
C LYS A 156 9.99 12.40 15.36
N ASP A 157 10.07 11.62 14.29
CA ASP A 157 10.84 11.98 13.09
C ASP A 157 10.21 13.16 12.34
N VAL A 158 8.86 13.18 12.24
CA VAL A 158 8.11 14.33 11.70
C VAL A 158 8.36 15.60 12.52
N LYS A 159 8.32 15.51 13.86
CA LYS A 159 8.62 16.67 14.71
C LYS A 159 10.04 17.19 14.52
N LYS A 160 11.03 16.29 14.41
CA LYS A 160 12.43 16.68 14.15
C LYS A 160 12.63 17.35 12.80
N ALA A 161 11.96 16.84 11.76
CA ALA A 161 12.02 17.42 10.42
C ALA A 161 11.42 18.83 10.38
N ASN A 162 10.26 19.04 11.03
CA ASN A 162 9.60 20.36 11.08
C ASN A 162 10.46 21.40 11.80
N VAL A 163 11.11 21.05 12.91
CA VAL A 163 12.01 21.96 13.66
C VAL A 163 13.23 22.39 12.82
N LYS A 164 13.70 21.55 11.88
CA LYS A 164 14.80 21.93 10.97
C LYS A 164 14.35 22.93 9.90
N HIS A 165 13.09 22.88 9.47
CA HIS A 165 12.56 23.81 8.47
C HIS A 165 12.22 25.20 9.05
N GLU A 166 11.98 25.31 10.37
CA GLU A 166 11.75 26.60 11.04
C GLU A 166 13.04 27.37 11.35
N LYS A 167 14.22 26.77 11.18
CA LYS A 167 15.54 27.36 11.47
C LYS A 167 16.35 27.75 10.24
N ASN A 168 15.79 27.55 9.05
CA ASN A 168 16.35 27.99 7.77
C ASN A 168 15.37 28.97 7.09
#